data_39d341a5123ce68654d53e564d79ea49
#
_entry.id   39d341a5123ce68654d53e564d79ea49
#
_cell.length_a   1.000
_cell.length_b   1.000
_cell.length_c   1.000
_cell.angle_alpha   90.00
_cell.angle_beta   90.00
_cell.angle_gamma   90.00
#
_symmetry.space_group_name_H-M   'P 1'
#
loop_
_entity.id
_entity.type
_entity.pdbx_description
1 polymer ?
#
loop_
_entity_poly.entity_id
_entity_poly.type
_entity_poly.pdbx_seq_one_letter_code
_entity_poly.pdbx_strand_id
1 'polypeptide(L)'
;MSIKGHLVRTERIVPDIEQLPRPVYARNESVARDSQTVWHQHDWIQISYAIRGMLTVYTESGSYVVPPMWAVWIPNGVRHQVITSDRVEMRGLYIEASVACFDNEAAGCHVFEVTPLLRELICTFCALPVLYDIAG
;
A
#
# COMPACT_ATOMS: atom_id res chain seq x y z
N MET A 1 11.36 29.38 14.85
CA MET A 1 11.09 28.99 14.36
C MET A 1 10.58 28.65 13.62
N SER A 2 10.43 28.91 13.21
CA SER A 2 9.70 28.70 12.41
C SER A 2 9.84 27.95 11.56
N ILE A 3 10.48 27.53 11.33
CA ILE A 3 10.50 26.71 10.40
C ILE A 3 9.65 25.62 10.61
N LYS A 4 8.68 25.75 11.41
CA LYS A 4 7.70 24.80 11.53
C LYS A 4 7.04 24.71 10.28
N GLY A 5 6.70 23.68 9.78
CA GLY A 5 6.12 23.47 8.50
C GLY A 5 7.13 23.08 7.45
N HIS A 6 8.39 23.24 7.77
CA HIS A 6 9.41 22.88 6.81
C HIS A 6 9.99 21.50 7.11
N LEU A 7 9.13 20.57 7.48
CA LEU A 7 9.55 19.19 7.67
C LEU A 7 10.04 18.62 6.34
N VAL A 8 11.29 18.20 6.31
CA VAL A 8 11.86 17.58 5.13
C VAL A 8 11.62 16.09 5.21
N ARG A 9 10.89 15.53 4.26
CA ARG A 9 10.63 14.10 4.19
C ARG A 9 11.53 13.44 3.18
N THR A 10 11.92 12.20 3.48
CA THR A 10 12.65 11.36 2.55
C THR A 10 11.69 10.89 1.47
N GLU A 11 12.04 11.11 0.22
CA GLU A 11 11.21 10.65 -0.88
C GLU A 11 11.46 9.16 -1.12
N ARG A 12 10.39 8.38 -1.09
CA ARG A 12 10.45 6.94 -1.35
C ARG A 12 10.39 6.70 -2.84
N ILE A 13 11.14 5.70 -3.28
CA ILE A 13 11.13 5.31 -4.69
C ILE A 13 9.89 4.46 -4.95
N VAL A 14 9.07 4.89 -5.91
CA VAL A 14 7.95 4.10 -6.39
C VAL A 14 8.49 3.14 -7.45
N PRO A 15 8.21 1.84 -7.35
CA PRO A 15 8.74 0.89 -8.33
C PRO A 15 8.28 1.23 -9.74
N ASP A 16 9.23 1.22 -10.67
CA ASP A 16 8.95 1.45 -12.08
C ASP A 16 8.60 0.11 -12.72
N ILE A 17 7.34 -0.31 -12.56
CA ILE A 17 6.84 -1.55 -13.08
C ILE A 17 5.73 -1.23 -14.08
N GLU A 18 5.87 -1.69 -15.31
CA GLU A 18 4.86 -1.43 -16.34
C GLU A 18 3.68 -2.36 -16.19
N GLN A 19 3.92 -3.61 -15.82
CA GLN A 19 2.85 -4.56 -15.52
C GLN A 19 3.32 -5.52 -14.44
N LEU A 20 2.38 -6.07 -13.71
CA LEU A 20 2.71 -6.97 -12.61
C LEU A 20 3.25 -8.30 -13.15
N PRO A 21 4.38 -8.79 -12.63
CA PRO A 21 4.92 -10.08 -13.05
C PRO A 21 4.09 -11.26 -12.55
N ARG A 22 3.23 -11.03 -11.57
CA ARG A 22 2.32 -12.04 -11.01
C ARG A 22 0.97 -11.41 -10.74
N PRO A 23 -0.14 -12.19 -10.79
CA PRO A 23 -1.47 -11.65 -10.53
C PRO A 23 -1.61 -11.02 -9.15
N VAL A 24 -0.92 -11.57 -8.14
CA VAL A 24 -0.79 -10.97 -6.84
C VAL A 24 0.69 -10.86 -6.53
N TYR A 25 1.14 -9.63 -6.29
CA TYR A 25 2.55 -9.32 -6.14
C TYR A 25 2.78 -8.70 -4.78
N ALA A 26 3.63 -9.35 -3.98
CA ALA A 26 3.87 -8.91 -2.60
C ALA A 26 4.95 -7.85 -2.51
N ARG A 27 4.75 -6.91 -1.61
CA ARG A 27 5.71 -5.87 -1.29
C ARG A 27 5.93 -5.82 0.22
N ASN A 28 7.15 -6.08 0.65
CA ASN A 28 7.55 -5.95 2.06
C ASN A 28 8.42 -4.72 2.18
N GLU A 29 8.01 -3.75 3.00
CA GLU A 29 8.74 -2.51 3.13
C GLU A 29 8.89 -2.09 4.58
N SER A 30 10.12 -1.72 4.95
CA SER A 30 10.39 -1.02 6.18
C SER A 30 10.59 0.44 5.80
N VAL A 31 9.67 1.26 6.21
CA VAL A 31 9.63 2.67 5.80
C VAL A 31 10.16 3.55 6.92
N ALA A 32 11.17 4.35 6.61
CA ALA A 32 11.75 5.27 7.57
C ALA A 32 10.73 6.34 7.99
N ARG A 33 10.94 6.91 9.16
CA ARG A 33 10.10 8.02 9.60
C ARG A 33 10.25 9.20 8.63
N ASP A 34 9.24 10.03 8.58
CA ASP A 34 9.21 11.24 7.74
C ASP A 34 9.50 10.94 6.27
N SER A 35 8.77 9.99 5.72
CA SER A 35 8.90 9.59 4.31
C SER A 35 7.66 9.97 3.52
N GLN A 36 7.83 10.12 2.22
CA GLN A 36 6.69 10.34 1.32
C GLN A 36 7.01 9.78 -0.06
N THR A 37 5.96 9.37 -0.77
CA THR A 37 6.07 9.05 -2.19
C THR A 37 5.73 10.30 -3.00
N VAL A 38 6.09 10.30 -4.28
CA VAL A 38 5.51 11.27 -5.20
C VAL A 38 4.04 10.89 -5.43
N TRP A 39 3.26 11.81 -5.92
CA TRP A 39 1.92 11.50 -6.40
C TRP A 39 2.05 10.59 -7.60
N HIS A 40 1.36 9.44 -7.58
CA HIS A 40 1.45 8.45 -8.65
C HIS A 40 0.17 7.63 -8.74
N GLN A 41 0.04 6.89 -9.81
CA GLN A 41 -1.05 5.94 -10.01
C GLN A 41 -0.52 4.74 -10.78
N HIS A 42 -1.26 3.65 -10.73
CA HIS A 42 -0.92 2.44 -11.47
C HIS A 42 -2.20 1.67 -11.79
N ASP A 43 -2.07 0.71 -12.70
CA ASP A 43 -3.22 -0.01 -13.24
C ASP A 43 -3.65 -1.23 -12.43
N TRP A 44 -3.07 -1.41 -11.26
CA TRP A 44 -3.43 -2.51 -10.38
C TRP A 44 -3.98 -1.98 -9.07
N ILE A 45 -4.64 -2.88 -8.34
CA ILE A 45 -5.17 -2.58 -7.02
C ILE A 45 -4.02 -2.66 -6.04
N GLN A 46 -3.98 -1.77 -5.07
CA GLN A 46 -2.99 -1.80 -4.02
C GLN A 46 -3.67 -1.96 -2.66
N ILE A 47 -3.18 -2.93 -1.88
CA ILE A 47 -3.55 -3.05 -0.48
C ILE A 47 -2.28 -2.82 0.31
N SER A 48 -2.32 -1.87 1.23
CA SER A 48 -1.18 -1.59 2.12
C SER A 48 -1.60 -1.81 3.56
N TYR A 49 -0.93 -2.77 4.21
CA TYR A 49 -1.20 -3.15 5.58
C TYR A 49 -0.04 -2.70 6.47
N ALA A 50 -0.36 -1.97 7.53
CA ALA A 50 0.64 -1.51 8.49
C ALA A 50 0.70 -2.49 9.65
N ILE A 51 1.82 -3.22 9.79
CA ILE A 51 2.04 -4.09 10.95
C ILE A 51 2.41 -3.23 12.14
N ARG A 52 3.23 -2.21 11.90
CA ARG A 52 3.65 -1.25 12.90
C ARG A 52 3.64 0.13 12.31
N GLY A 53 3.35 1.12 13.15
CA GLY A 53 3.34 2.50 12.72
C GLY A 53 2.04 2.84 12.00
N MET A 54 1.99 4.03 11.48
CA MET A 54 0.80 4.59 10.87
C MET A 54 1.19 5.27 9.56
N LEU A 55 0.37 5.10 8.55
CA LEU A 55 0.59 5.83 7.31
C LEU A 55 -0.66 6.61 6.93
N THR A 56 -0.48 7.62 6.12
CA THR A 56 -1.59 8.41 5.59
C THR A 56 -1.51 8.38 4.07
N VAL A 57 -2.63 8.08 3.45
CA VAL A 57 -2.75 8.06 2.00
C VAL A 57 -3.58 9.26 1.58
N TYR A 58 -3.05 10.07 0.70
CA TYR A 58 -3.76 11.20 0.12
C TYR A 58 -4.21 10.85 -1.28
N THR A 59 -5.46 11.16 -1.57
CA THR A 59 -6.01 11.03 -2.93
C THR A 59 -6.66 12.35 -3.30
N GLU A 60 -7.12 12.46 -4.54
CA GLU A 60 -7.81 13.68 -4.96
C GLU A 60 -9.15 13.85 -4.23
N SER A 61 -9.73 12.78 -3.73
CA SER A 61 -11.01 12.84 -3.02
C SER A 61 -10.87 12.97 -1.50
N GLY A 62 -9.67 12.86 -0.94
CA GLY A 62 -9.48 13.00 0.49
C GLY A 62 -8.26 12.28 1.01
N SER A 63 -8.18 12.17 2.33
CA SER A 63 -7.06 11.51 2.99
C SER A 63 -7.57 10.34 3.84
N TYR A 64 -6.72 9.33 3.99
CA TYR A 64 -7.05 8.09 4.68
C TYR A 64 -5.92 7.75 5.65
N VAL A 65 -6.24 7.67 6.93
CA VAL A 65 -5.26 7.32 7.97
C VAL A 65 -5.34 5.81 8.19
N VAL A 66 -4.18 5.17 8.13
CA VAL A 66 -4.08 3.70 8.27
C VAL A 66 -3.27 3.42 9.53
N PRO A 67 -3.93 3.15 10.66
CA PRO A 67 -3.22 2.81 11.90
C PRO A 67 -2.74 1.35 11.88
N PRO A 68 -1.94 0.95 12.88
CA PRO A 68 -1.49 -0.44 12.96
C PRO A 68 -2.65 -1.41 12.97
N MET A 69 -2.51 -2.51 12.28
CA MET A 69 -3.51 -3.58 12.15
C MET A 69 -4.68 -3.22 11.23
N TRP A 70 -4.58 -2.11 10.53
CA TRP A 70 -5.54 -1.71 9.50
C TRP A 70 -4.83 -1.68 8.14
N ALA A 71 -5.61 -1.69 7.09
CA ALA A 71 -5.11 -1.63 5.73
C ALA A 71 -5.93 -0.65 4.90
N VAL A 72 -5.32 -0.18 3.83
CA VAL A 72 -6.01 0.68 2.87
C VAL A 72 -6.13 -0.06 1.55
N TRP A 73 -7.31 0.05 0.94
CA TRP A 73 -7.60 -0.45 -0.39
C TRP A 73 -7.56 0.73 -1.35
N ILE A 74 -6.64 0.68 -2.30
CA ILE A 74 -6.50 1.71 -3.32
C ILE A 74 -6.85 1.08 -4.67
N PRO A 75 -7.98 1.48 -5.29
CA PRO A 75 -8.35 0.93 -6.59
C PRO A 75 -7.33 1.27 -7.67
N ASN A 76 -7.32 0.49 -8.74
CA ASN A 76 -6.49 0.79 -9.89
C ASN A 76 -6.88 2.15 -10.47
N GLY A 77 -5.88 2.89 -10.93
CA GLY A 77 -6.08 4.19 -11.55
C GLY A 77 -6.28 5.36 -10.60
N VAL A 78 -6.33 5.12 -9.28
CA VAL A 78 -6.50 6.21 -8.32
C VAL A 78 -5.14 6.85 -8.04
N ARG A 79 -5.03 8.12 -8.32
CA ARG A 79 -3.81 8.88 -8.08
C ARG A 79 -3.68 9.14 -6.58
N HIS A 80 -2.53 8.82 -6.02
CA HIS A 80 -2.34 8.88 -4.58
C HIS A 80 -0.89 9.20 -4.18
N GLN A 81 -0.74 9.59 -2.91
CA GLN A 81 0.55 9.82 -2.28
C GLN A 81 0.51 9.21 -0.88
N VAL A 82 1.58 8.55 -0.48
CA VAL A 82 1.69 7.93 0.85
C VAL A 82 2.70 8.71 1.67
N ILE A 83 2.31 9.09 2.87
CA ILE A 83 3.16 9.86 3.79
C ILE A 83 3.22 9.13 5.13
N THR A 84 4.41 9.06 5.70
CA THR A 84 4.60 8.52 7.05
C THR A 84 5.27 9.56 7.94
N SER A 85 4.88 9.62 9.21
CA SER A 85 5.55 10.44 10.22
C SER A 85 6.49 9.57 11.04
N ASP A 86 6.04 8.39 11.42
CA ASP A 86 6.85 7.43 12.17
C ASP A 86 7.37 6.32 11.27
N ARG A 87 8.22 5.48 11.82
CA ARG A 87 8.64 4.27 11.13
C ARG A 87 7.44 3.36 10.91
N VAL A 88 7.33 2.77 9.74
CA VAL A 88 6.23 1.88 9.40
C VAL A 88 6.78 0.57 8.83
N GLU A 89 6.29 -0.54 9.37
CA GLU A 89 6.50 -1.85 8.77
C GLU A 89 5.27 -2.15 7.94
N MET A 90 5.45 -2.25 6.64
CA MET A 90 4.36 -2.45 5.69
C MET A 90 4.44 -3.79 5.01
N ARG A 91 3.27 -4.35 4.78
CA ARG A 91 3.10 -5.48 3.87
C ARG A 91 2.09 -5.04 2.83
N GLY A 92 2.54 -5.02 1.58
CA GLY A 92 1.69 -4.55 0.50
C GLY A 92 1.38 -5.66 -0.47
N LEU A 93 0.21 -5.56 -1.08
CA LEU A 93 -0.18 -6.46 -2.17
C LEU A 93 -0.57 -5.60 -3.35
N TYR A 94 -0.01 -5.91 -4.51
CA TYR A 94 -0.46 -5.38 -5.79
C TYR A 94 -1.24 -6.50 -6.46
N ILE A 95 -2.47 -6.20 -6.84
CA ILE A 95 -3.39 -7.20 -7.40
C ILE A 95 -3.83 -6.76 -8.79
N GLU A 96 -3.66 -7.63 -9.77
CA GLU A 96 -4.19 -7.38 -11.10
C GLU A 96 -5.69 -7.19 -11.03
N ALA A 97 -6.19 -6.09 -11.57
CA ALA A 97 -7.61 -5.78 -11.47
C ALA A 97 -8.51 -6.86 -12.06
N SER A 98 -8.01 -7.54 -13.10
CA SER A 98 -8.79 -8.58 -13.77
C SER A 98 -9.03 -9.84 -12.94
N VAL A 99 -8.26 -10.05 -11.86
CA VAL A 99 -8.47 -11.22 -11.01
C VAL A 99 -9.35 -10.90 -9.81
N ALA A 100 -9.75 -9.65 -9.62
CA ALA A 100 -10.63 -9.29 -8.54
C ALA A 100 -12.02 -9.85 -8.79
N CYS A 101 -12.59 -10.52 -7.79
CA CYS A 101 -13.88 -11.17 -7.92
C CYS A 101 -15.06 -10.26 -7.56
N PHE A 102 -14.81 -9.00 -7.34
CA PHE A 102 -15.83 -8.04 -6.90
C PHE A 102 -15.68 -6.74 -7.66
N ASP A 103 -16.71 -5.89 -7.55
CA ASP A 103 -16.72 -4.61 -8.22
C ASP A 103 -15.79 -3.64 -7.52
N ASN A 104 -14.57 -3.55 -8.02
CA ASN A 104 -13.54 -2.69 -7.47
C ASN A 104 -13.89 -1.21 -7.60
N GLU A 105 -14.59 -0.82 -8.67
CA GLU A 105 -14.94 0.58 -8.88
C GLU A 105 -15.97 1.05 -7.86
N ALA A 106 -16.91 0.21 -7.52
CA ALA A 106 -17.93 0.57 -6.54
C ALA A 106 -17.36 0.70 -5.14
N ALA A 107 -16.30 -0.04 -4.83
CA ALA A 107 -15.72 -0.02 -3.49
C ALA A 107 -15.00 1.30 -3.18
N GLY A 108 -14.34 1.90 -4.17
CA GLY A 108 -13.55 3.11 -3.95
C GLY A 108 -12.36 2.88 -3.03
N CYS A 109 -11.64 3.94 -2.74
CA CYS A 109 -10.53 3.90 -1.78
C CYS A 109 -11.11 3.88 -0.36
N HIS A 110 -10.66 2.97 0.48
CA HIS A 110 -11.16 2.86 1.85
C HIS A 110 -10.17 2.15 2.75
N VAL A 111 -10.35 2.36 4.06
CA VAL A 111 -9.53 1.74 5.10
C VAL A 111 -10.39 0.68 5.79
N PHE A 112 -9.79 -0.48 6.06
CA PHE A 112 -10.51 -1.58 6.69
C PHE A 112 -9.63 -2.26 7.74
N GLU A 113 -10.29 -2.87 8.73
CA GLU A 113 -9.58 -3.59 9.78
C GLU A 113 -9.11 -4.95 9.27
N VAL A 114 -7.87 -5.30 9.62
CA VAL A 114 -7.30 -6.59 9.24
C VAL A 114 -7.55 -7.59 10.36
N THR A 115 -8.40 -8.58 10.07
CA THR A 115 -8.70 -9.63 11.04
C THR A 115 -7.48 -10.53 11.25
N PRO A 116 -7.42 -11.28 12.38
CA PRO A 116 -6.30 -12.20 12.59
C PRO A 116 -6.09 -13.19 11.45
N LEU A 117 -7.17 -13.71 10.87
CA LEU A 117 -7.05 -14.63 9.75
C LEU A 117 -6.44 -13.94 8.53
N LEU A 118 -6.95 -12.76 8.20
CA LEU A 118 -6.44 -12.01 7.05
C LEU A 118 -4.97 -11.65 7.27
N ARG A 119 -4.60 -11.26 8.50
CA ARG A 119 -3.22 -10.95 8.83
C ARG A 119 -2.30 -12.14 8.55
N GLU A 120 -2.70 -13.33 9.00
CA GLU A 120 -1.89 -14.52 8.77
C GLU A 120 -1.77 -14.85 7.28
N LEU A 121 -2.84 -14.67 6.53
CA LEU A 121 -2.80 -14.87 5.08
C LEU A 121 -1.86 -13.89 4.40
N ILE A 122 -1.95 -12.61 4.73
CA ILE A 122 -1.08 -11.59 4.16
C ILE A 122 0.39 -11.87 4.49
N CYS A 123 0.69 -12.10 5.77
CA CYS A 123 2.06 -12.30 6.20
C CYS A 123 2.66 -13.58 5.62
N THR A 124 1.88 -14.64 5.52
CA THR A 124 2.33 -15.89 4.94
C THR A 124 2.60 -15.71 3.44
N PHE A 125 1.68 -15.06 2.74
CA PHE A 125 1.87 -14.81 1.31
C PHE A 125 3.10 -13.93 1.06
N CYS A 126 3.28 -12.88 1.87
CA CYS A 126 4.41 -11.97 1.71
C CYS A 126 5.76 -12.62 2.07
N ALA A 127 5.75 -13.75 2.76
CA ALA A 127 6.96 -14.51 3.05
C ALA A 127 7.37 -15.44 1.92
N LEU A 128 6.47 -15.67 0.95
CA LEU A 128 6.79 -16.48 -0.22
C LEU A 128 7.71 -15.71 -1.16
N PRO A 129 8.40 -16.38 -2.08
CA PRO A 129 9.14 -15.68 -3.13
C PRO A 129 8.21 -14.76 -3.89
N VAL A 130 8.67 -13.55 -4.18
CA VAL A 130 7.86 -12.57 -4.90
C VAL A 130 7.45 -13.12 -6.26
N LEU A 131 8.38 -13.80 -6.94
CA LEU A 131 8.10 -14.47 -8.21
C LEU A 131 7.83 -15.95 -7.95
N TYR A 132 6.71 -16.23 -7.29
CA TYR A 132 6.33 -17.59 -6.97
C TYR A 132 5.96 -18.36 -8.23
N ASP A 133 6.00 -19.71 -8.14
CA ASP A 133 5.69 -20.58 -9.26
C ASP A 133 4.17 -20.66 -9.46
N ILE A 134 3.69 -20.18 -10.59
CA ILE A 134 2.26 -20.21 -10.89
C ILE A 134 1.85 -21.47 -11.63
N ALA A 135 2.81 -22.30 -12.06
CA ALA A 135 2.51 -23.54 -12.76
C ALA A 135 2.38 -24.72 -11.79
N GLY A 136 2.83 -24.52 -10.58
CA GLY A 136 2.88 -25.60 -9.58
C GLY A 136 1.62 -25.69 -8.74
#